data_b3c464756f589aeaee0956c91a6d6449
#
_entry.id   b3c464756f589aeaee0956c91a6d6449
#
_cell.length_a   1.000
_cell.length_b   1.000
_cell.length_c   1.000
_cell.angle_alpha   90.00
_cell.angle_beta   90.00
_cell.angle_gamma   90.00
#
_symmetry.space_group_name_H-M   'P 1'
#
loop_
_entity.id
_entity.type
_entity.pdbx_description
1 polymer ?
#
loop_
_entity_poly.entity_id
_entity_poly.type
_entity_poly.pdbx_seq_one_letter_code
_entity_poly.pdbx_strand_id
1 'polypeptide(L)'
;MGEEESDRKGAAVHMNARQVSQVIDCLVNVHFGETEQQPNWMLKVRDDYFKGPASMFAPVDLSELLDEMDAHAVRKCVLMDNLVKPSVTARKFAEAKPDRFALAVGGVNLLRPMPSLRELSAVVKDLPVVYAAVGPSFWGDGQYPPGDAVYYPLYTKCAELELPLCVNTGIPGPPIPGEVQHPMHLDRVCVRFPELKLCMIHGADPWWDVAIRLLIKYRNLRLMTSAWSPKRLPDTLLHYMRTRGADKVIFASDWPVLRMHRVVPEALELDLPAEVLDNYLHNNAQEFFFGSQEER
;
A
#
# COMPACT_ATOMS: atom_id res chain seq x y z
N MET A 1 -29.99 40.64 -41.69
CA MET A 1 -29.26 40.99 -40.45
C MET A 1 -29.86 40.13 -39.37
N GLY A 2 -29.25 38.95 -39.08
CA GLY A 2 -29.81 38.00 -38.13
C GLY A 2 -29.44 36.55 -38.43
N GLU A 3 -28.15 36.23 -38.67
CA GLU A 3 -27.64 34.84 -38.77
C GLU A 3 -26.15 34.79 -38.41
N GLU A 4 -25.80 35.19 -37.18
CA GLU A 4 -24.41 35.06 -36.71
C GLU A 4 -24.30 34.88 -35.19
N GLU A 5 -25.26 34.25 -34.50
CA GLU A 5 -25.24 34.08 -33.06
C GLU A 5 -25.56 32.64 -32.58
N SER A 6 -25.35 31.62 -33.42
CA SER A 6 -25.67 30.23 -33.10
C SER A 6 -24.50 29.25 -33.05
N ASP A 7 -23.23 29.72 -33.19
CA ASP A 7 -22.10 28.78 -33.35
C ASP A 7 -21.02 28.85 -32.25
N ARG A 8 -21.40 29.17 -31.01
CA ARG A 8 -20.48 29.18 -29.85
C ARG A 8 -20.94 28.31 -28.66
N LYS A 9 -21.60 27.20 -28.92
CA LYS A 9 -21.89 26.19 -27.87
C LYS A 9 -21.59 24.79 -28.37
N GLY A 10 -20.35 24.39 -28.34
CA GLY A 10 -19.95 23.05 -28.77
C GLY A 10 -18.47 22.73 -28.66
N ALA A 11 -17.70 23.49 -27.91
CA ALA A 11 -16.37 23.04 -27.53
C ALA A 11 -16.50 22.02 -26.39
N ALA A 12 -16.85 20.78 -26.76
CA ALA A 12 -16.67 19.65 -25.89
C ALA A 12 -15.18 19.58 -25.51
N VAL A 13 -14.87 19.86 -24.27
CA VAL A 13 -13.58 19.60 -23.66
C VAL A 13 -13.37 18.08 -23.77
N HIS A 14 -12.72 17.62 -24.81
CA HIS A 14 -12.10 16.31 -24.84
C HIS A 14 -10.98 16.36 -23.80
N MET A 15 -11.32 16.04 -22.56
CA MET A 15 -10.32 15.60 -21.58
C MET A 15 -9.64 14.38 -22.23
N ASN A 16 -8.43 14.58 -22.78
CA ASN A 16 -7.55 13.48 -23.09
C ASN A 16 -7.39 12.67 -21.80
N ALA A 17 -8.07 11.52 -21.71
CA ALA A 17 -7.82 10.55 -20.67
C ALA A 17 -6.32 10.25 -20.74
N ARG A 18 -5.55 10.69 -19.73
CA ARG A 18 -4.12 10.40 -19.63
C ARG A 18 -4.00 8.88 -19.58
N GLN A 19 -3.43 8.31 -20.62
CA GLN A 19 -3.23 6.89 -20.74
C GLN A 19 -1.96 6.54 -19.95
N VAL A 20 -2.11 6.23 -18.65
CA VAL A 20 -1.05 5.57 -17.88
C VAL A 20 -0.95 4.15 -18.39
N SER A 21 0.24 3.76 -18.82
CA SER A 21 0.43 2.47 -19.49
C SER A 21 0.27 1.28 -18.53
N GLN A 22 0.56 1.44 -17.26
CA GLN A 22 0.53 0.36 -16.26
C GLN A 22 0.42 0.90 -14.83
N VAL A 23 -0.32 0.20 -13.96
CA VAL A 23 -0.45 0.48 -12.53
C VAL A 23 0.03 -0.74 -11.74
N ILE A 24 0.73 -0.51 -10.63
CA ILE A 24 1.02 -1.54 -9.61
C ILE A 24 0.23 -1.18 -8.35
N ASP A 25 -0.66 -2.08 -7.92
CA ASP A 25 -1.37 -1.95 -6.66
C ASP A 25 -0.61 -2.71 -5.57
N CYS A 26 0.01 -1.97 -4.67
CA CYS A 26 0.97 -2.53 -3.71
C CYS A 26 0.33 -3.12 -2.44
N LEU A 27 -1.00 -3.12 -2.29
CA LEU A 27 -1.66 -3.73 -1.15
C LEU A 27 -3.09 -4.18 -1.49
N VAL A 28 -3.28 -5.52 -1.55
CA VAL A 28 -4.54 -6.18 -1.92
C VAL A 28 -4.81 -7.34 -0.96
N ASN A 29 -6.00 -7.38 -0.34
CA ASN A 29 -6.36 -8.30 0.75
C ASN A 29 -7.39 -9.35 0.32
N VAL A 30 -7.01 -10.27 -0.57
CA VAL A 30 -7.89 -11.38 -1.00
C VAL A 30 -8.24 -12.34 0.13
N HIS A 31 -7.42 -12.39 1.19
CA HIS A 31 -7.59 -13.26 2.35
C HIS A 31 -8.83 -12.94 3.21
N PHE A 32 -9.40 -11.74 3.09
CA PHE A 32 -10.62 -11.40 3.84
C PHE A 32 -11.78 -12.33 3.48
N GLY A 33 -11.88 -12.78 2.25
CA GLY A 33 -12.90 -13.73 1.81
C GLY A 33 -12.73 -15.17 2.32
N GLU A 34 -11.61 -15.51 2.95
CA GLU A 34 -11.35 -16.87 3.49
C GLU A 34 -12.02 -17.11 4.85
N THR A 35 -12.62 -16.09 5.46
CA THR A 35 -13.25 -16.18 6.76
C THR A 35 -14.76 -16.05 6.60
N GLU A 36 -15.50 -17.13 6.95
CA GLU A 36 -16.97 -17.15 6.85
C GLU A 36 -17.64 -16.07 7.73
N GLN A 37 -17.07 -15.81 8.89
CA GLN A 37 -17.55 -14.78 9.81
C GLN A 37 -16.43 -13.77 10.11
N GLN A 38 -16.60 -12.56 9.63
CA GLN A 38 -15.68 -11.48 9.94
C GLN A 38 -15.81 -11.06 11.40
N PRO A 39 -14.70 -10.69 12.08
CA PRO A 39 -14.75 -10.15 13.43
C PRO A 39 -15.67 -8.91 13.50
N ASN A 40 -16.38 -8.72 14.61
CA ASN A 40 -17.29 -7.60 14.80
C ASN A 40 -16.63 -6.23 14.57
N TRP A 41 -15.36 -6.05 14.94
CA TRP A 41 -14.64 -4.80 14.71
C TRP A 41 -14.44 -4.52 13.21
N MET A 42 -14.25 -5.56 12.41
CA MET A 42 -14.06 -5.45 10.97
C MET A 42 -15.38 -5.10 10.27
N LEU A 43 -16.50 -5.69 10.75
CA LEU A 43 -17.84 -5.32 10.29
C LEU A 43 -18.16 -3.86 10.61
N LYS A 44 -17.80 -3.36 11.81
CA LYS A 44 -17.93 -1.94 12.17
C LYS A 44 -17.09 -1.04 11.28
N VAL A 45 -15.86 -1.43 10.96
CA VAL A 45 -15.01 -0.67 10.02
C VAL A 45 -15.67 -0.57 8.65
N ARG A 46 -16.24 -1.67 8.14
CA ARG A 46 -17.00 -1.67 6.89
C ARG A 46 -18.21 -0.73 6.97
N ASP A 47 -19.04 -0.88 8.01
CA ASP A 47 -20.36 -0.23 8.09
C ASP A 47 -20.25 1.24 8.51
N ASP A 48 -19.42 1.54 9.52
CA ASP A 48 -19.36 2.87 10.14
C ASP A 48 -18.28 3.77 9.51
N TYR A 49 -17.12 3.22 9.19
CA TYR A 49 -15.98 4.00 8.71
C TYR A 49 -15.98 4.11 7.16
N PHE A 50 -15.96 2.98 6.45
CA PHE A 50 -15.92 2.98 4.99
C PHE A 50 -17.30 3.07 4.33
N LYS A 51 -18.39 2.75 5.07
CA LYS A 51 -19.77 2.67 4.55
C LYS A 51 -19.83 1.79 3.30
N GLY A 52 -19.13 0.65 3.36
CA GLY A 52 -18.98 -0.26 2.26
C GLY A 52 -20.16 -1.23 2.12
N PRO A 53 -20.31 -1.90 0.97
CA PRO A 53 -21.35 -2.88 0.75
C PRO A 53 -21.15 -4.13 1.62
N ALA A 54 -22.23 -4.86 1.90
CA ALA A 54 -22.17 -6.12 2.66
C ALA A 54 -21.21 -7.16 2.04
N SER A 55 -21.01 -7.11 0.72
CA SER A 55 -20.09 -7.97 -0.03
C SER A 55 -18.62 -7.53 0.03
N MET A 56 -18.27 -6.46 0.77
CA MET A 56 -16.90 -5.92 0.79
C MET A 56 -15.84 -6.99 1.09
N PHE A 57 -16.13 -7.93 1.99
CA PHE A 57 -15.22 -8.99 2.39
C PHE A 57 -15.64 -10.37 1.86
N ALA A 58 -16.43 -10.42 0.78
CA ALA A 58 -16.77 -11.68 0.14
C ALA A 58 -15.54 -12.34 -0.51
N PRO A 59 -15.53 -13.67 -0.66
CA PRO A 59 -14.54 -14.36 -1.48
C PRO A 59 -14.49 -13.76 -2.89
N VAL A 60 -13.30 -13.76 -3.48
CA VAL A 60 -13.08 -13.33 -4.86
C VAL A 60 -12.42 -14.46 -5.64
N ASP A 61 -12.87 -14.67 -6.87
CA ASP A 61 -12.23 -15.60 -7.78
C ASP A 61 -11.07 -14.94 -8.54
N LEU A 62 -10.11 -15.77 -8.98
CA LEU A 62 -8.93 -15.27 -9.72
C LEU A 62 -9.35 -14.51 -10.99
N SER A 63 -10.33 -15.02 -11.72
CA SER A 63 -10.84 -14.38 -12.95
C SER A 63 -11.46 -13.02 -12.65
N GLU A 64 -12.28 -12.90 -11.60
CA GLU A 64 -12.91 -11.64 -11.20
C GLU A 64 -11.87 -10.58 -10.83
N LEU A 65 -10.82 -10.97 -10.09
CA LEU A 65 -9.75 -10.03 -9.74
C LEU A 65 -8.95 -9.60 -10.97
N LEU A 66 -8.63 -10.54 -11.88
CA LEU A 66 -7.92 -10.23 -13.12
C LEU A 66 -8.75 -9.32 -14.04
N ASP A 67 -10.05 -9.55 -14.14
CA ASP A 67 -10.96 -8.72 -14.93
C ASP A 67 -11.03 -7.28 -14.38
N GLU A 68 -11.10 -7.12 -13.04
CA GLU A 68 -11.05 -5.79 -12.41
C GLU A 68 -9.68 -5.10 -12.64
N MET A 69 -8.58 -5.85 -12.52
CA MET A 69 -7.24 -5.34 -12.80
C MET A 69 -7.10 -4.87 -14.25
N ASP A 70 -7.52 -5.70 -15.20
CA ASP A 70 -7.38 -5.41 -16.65
C ASP A 70 -8.26 -4.23 -17.07
N ALA A 71 -9.48 -4.12 -16.53
CA ALA A 71 -10.38 -2.99 -16.78
C ALA A 71 -9.79 -1.64 -16.34
N HIS A 72 -8.82 -1.63 -15.41
CA HIS A 72 -8.23 -0.42 -14.82
C HIS A 72 -6.71 -0.31 -15.04
N ALA A 73 -6.15 -1.03 -16.01
CA ALA A 73 -4.73 -1.04 -16.34
C ALA A 73 -3.81 -1.41 -15.15
N VAL A 74 -4.33 -2.16 -14.15
CA VAL A 74 -3.53 -2.67 -13.04
C VAL A 74 -2.76 -3.90 -13.52
N ARG A 75 -1.49 -3.72 -13.79
CA ARG A 75 -0.63 -4.77 -14.34
C ARG A 75 -0.24 -5.79 -13.28
N LYS A 76 0.00 -5.34 -12.04
CA LYS A 76 0.47 -6.20 -10.96
C LYS A 76 -0.16 -5.80 -9.62
N CYS A 77 -0.43 -6.80 -8.76
CA CYS A 77 -0.86 -6.60 -7.38
C CYS A 77 0.09 -7.29 -6.40
N VAL A 78 0.27 -6.68 -5.23
CA VAL A 78 0.92 -7.32 -4.08
C VAL A 78 -0.18 -7.79 -3.13
N LEU A 79 -0.31 -9.12 -2.99
CA LEU A 79 -1.33 -9.76 -2.15
C LEU A 79 -0.81 -9.96 -0.73
N MET A 80 -1.62 -9.60 0.26
CA MET A 80 -1.28 -9.80 1.67
C MET A 80 -1.40 -11.26 2.06
N ASP A 81 -0.32 -11.77 2.67
CA ASP A 81 -0.20 -13.08 3.28
C ASP A 81 0.22 -12.93 4.77
N ASN A 82 0.18 -14.00 5.54
CA ASN A 82 0.48 -13.95 6.97
C ASN A 82 1.19 -15.23 7.43
N LEU A 83 2.24 -15.11 8.24
CA LEU A 83 2.99 -16.25 8.76
C LEU A 83 2.19 -17.11 9.74
N VAL A 84 1.28 -16.50 10.53
CA VAL A 84 0.49 -17.21 11.55
C VAL A 84 -0.71 -17.93 10.92
N LYS A 85 -1.37 -17.27 9.97
CA LYS A 85 -2.51 -17.79 9.22
C LYS A 85 -2.29 -17.53 7.74
N PRO A 86 -1.52 -18.40 7.05
CA PRO A 86 -1.25 -18.23 5.63
C PRO A 86 -2.51 -18.15 4.79
N SER A 87 -2.56 -17.21 3.85
CA SER A 87 -3.65 -17.07 2.90
C SER A 87 -3.54 -18.11 1.79
N VAL A 88 -4.50 -19.03 1.75
CA VAL A 88 -4.60 -20.02 0.68
C VAL A 88 -4.86 -19.34 -0.67
N THR A 89 -5.74 -18.35 -0.69
CA THR A 89 -6.13 -17.61 -1.90
C THR A 89 -4.97 -16.80 -2.47
N ALA A 90 -4.28 -16.02 -1.62
CA ALA A 90 -3.15 -15.20 -2.08
C ALA A 90 -2.03 -16.06 -2.67
N ARG A 91 -1.64 -17.13 -2.00
CA ARG A 91 -0.61 -18.07 -2.48
C ARG A 91 -1.01 -18.75 -3.78
N LYS A 92 -2.26 -19.24 -3.87
CA LYS A 92 -2.79 -19.86 -5.09
C LYS A 92 -2.80 -18.90 -6.27
N PHE A 93 -3.17 -17.62 -6.06
CA PHE A 93 -3.18 -16.61 -7.12
C PHE A 93 -1.76 -16.27 -7.57
N ALA A 94 -0.82 -16.11 -6.64
CA ALA A 94 0.58 -15.84 -6.94
C ALA A 94 1.24 -17.01 -7.71
N GLU A 95 0.93 -18.26 -7.36
CA GLU A 95 1.39 -19.45 -8.08
C GLU A 95 0.79 -19.54 -9.49
N ALA A 96 -0.53 -19.28 -9.62
CA ALA A 96 -1.23 -19.38 -10.90
C ALA A 96 -0.85 -18.28 -11.90
N LYS A 97 -0.48 -17.08 -11.41
CA LYS A 97 -0.16 -15.89 -12.24
C LYS A 97 1.02 -15.10 -11.65
N PRO A 98 2.24 -15.65 -11.68
CA PRO A 98 3.41 -15.02 -11.07
C PRO A 98 3.85 -13.71 -11.74
N ASP A 99 3.44 -13.49 -12.98
CA ASP A 99 3.63 -12.22 -13.69
C ASP A 99 2.67 -11.10 -13.23
N ARG A 100 1.54 -11.47 -12.58
CA ARG A 100 0.49 -10.55 -12.13
C ARG A 100 0.50 -10.35 -10.61
N PHE A 101 0.98 -11.31 -9.84
CA PHE A 101 0.91 -11.27 -8.38
C PHE A 101 2.25 -11.52 -7.72
N ALA A 102 2.53 -10.72 -6.70
CA ALA A 102 3.56 -10.94 -5.70
C ALA A 102 2.92 -10.98 -4.31
N LEU A 103 3.69 -11.33 -3.28
CA LEU A 103 3.18 -11.44 -1.92
C LEU A 103 3.84 -10.41 -1.00
N ALA A 104 3.09 -9.98 -0.01
CA ALA A 104 3.57 -9.30 1.18
C ALA A 104 3.24 -10.13 2.40
N VAL A 105 4.15 -10.22 3.37
CA VAL A 105 4.01 -11.14 4.50
C VAL A 105 3.98 -10.39 5.82
N GLY A 106 2.87 -10.52 6.56
CA GLY A 106 2.70 -10.05 7.94
C GLY A 106 2.81 -11.18 8.96
N GLY A 107 2.50 -10.86 10.22
CA GLY A 107 2.34 -11.86 11.29
C GLY A 107 3.62 -12.32 11.98
N VAL A 108 4.71 -11.55 11.92
CA VAL A 108 5.92 -11.83 12.70
C VAL A 108 5.63 -11.62 14.19
N ASN A 109 5.88 -12.65 15.00
CA ASN A 109 5.78 -12.55 16.46
C ASN A 109 7.05 -11.91 17.03
N LEU A 110 7.00 -10.62 17.34
CA LEU A 110 8.14 -9.85 17.81
C LEU A 110 8.53 -10.16 19.26
N LEU A 111 7.62 -10.73 20.08
CA LEU A 111 7.91 -11.15 21.47
C LEU A 111 8.59 -12.53 21.51
N ARG A 112 8.47 -13.33 20.46
CA ARG A 112 9.17 -14.59 20.27
C ARG A 112 9.72 -14.65 18.83
N PRO A 113 10.73 -13.81 18.51
CA PRO A 113 11.07 -13.53 17.11
C PRO A 113 11.70 -14.73 16.38
N MET A 114 12.48 -15.56 17.03
CA MET A 114 13.30 -16.58 16.38
C MET A 114 12.53 -17.57 15.50
N PRO A 115 11.41 -18.18 15.94
CA PRO A 115 10.60 -19.04 15.07
C PRO A 115 10.04 -18.29 13.86
N SER A 116 9.44 -17.10 14.10
CA SER A 116 8.83 -16.30 13.04
C SER A 116 9.85 -15.77 12.03
N LEU A 117 11.08 -15.43 12.45
CA LEU A 117 12.14 -14.96 11.54
C LEU A 117 12.72 -16.10 10.70
N ARG A 118 12.75 -17.33 11.22
CA ARG A 118 13.10 -18.52 10.42
C ARG A 118 12.02 -18.79 9.38
N GLU A 119 10.75 -18.71 9.78
CA GLU A 119 9.61 -18.86 8.87
C GLU A 119 9.60 -17.77 7.80
N LEU A 120 9.83 -16.51 8.17
CA LEU A 120 9.96 -15.42 7.21
C LEU A 120 11.04 -15.70 6.18
N SER A 121 12.22 -16.17 6.62
CA SER A 121 13.34 -16.51 5.72
C SER A 121 12.97 -17.64 4.75
N ALA A 122 12.22 -18.65 5.23
CA ALA A 122 11.77 -19.77 4.39
C ALA A 122 10.74 -19.29 3.36
N VAL A 123 9.74 -18.52 3.79
CA VAL A 123 8.69 -18.01 2.91
C VAL A 123 9.23 -17.07 1.83
N VAL A 124 10.19 -16.18 2.18
CA VAL A 124 10.86 -15.29 1.22
C VAL A 124 11.68 -16.07 0.19
N LYS A 125 12.26 -17.21 0.58
CA LYS A 125 12.99 -18.07 -0.34
C LYS A 125 12.10 -18.84 -1.32
N ASP A 126 10.94 -19.29 -0.82
CA ASP A 126 10.10 -20.26 -1.54
C ASP A 126 8.94 -19.59 -2.31
N LEU A 127 8.57 -18.36 -1.96
CA LEU A 127 7.43 -17.63 -2.54
C LEU A 127 7.87 -16.25 -3.06
N PRO A 128 7.12 -15.64 -3.99
CA PRO A 128 7.45 -14.33 -4.58
C PRO A 128 7.14 -13.17 -3.61
N VAL A 129 7.76 -13.18 -2.43
CA VAL A 129 7.58 -12.15 -1.41
C VAL A 129 8.42 -10.92 -1.74
N VAL A 130 7.80 -9.74 -1.77
CA VAL A 130 8.45 -8.47 -2.12
C VAL A 130 8.56 -7.50 -0.96
N TYR A 131 7.81 -7.71 0.13
CA TYR A 131 8.01 -6.98 1.39
C TYR A 131 7.43 -7.71 2.60
N ALA A 132 7.97 -7.44 3.78
CA ALA A 132 7.36 -7.78 5.06
C ALA A 132 6.50 -6.63 5.56
N ALA A 133 5.44 -6.92 6.34
CA ALA A 133 4.54 -5.90 6.89
C ALA A 133 4.34 -6.07 8.39
N VAL A 134 4.21 -4.94 9.10
CA VAL A 134 3.85 -4.91 10.52
C VAL A 134 2.90 -3.76 10.82
N GLY A 135 1.83 -4.05 11.59
CA GLY A 135 0.88 -3.05 12.09
C GLY A 135 1.03 -2.89 13.59
N PRO A 136 1.73 -1.86 14.09
CA PRO A 136 2.00 -1.70 15.52
C PRO A 136 0.77 -1.72 16.42
N SER A 137 -0.36 -1.17 15.97
CA SER A 137 -1.62 -1.18 16.71
C SER A 137 -2.33 -2.54 16.74
N PHE A 138 -1.94 -3.50 15.88
CA PHE A 138 -2.64 -4.77 15.69
C PHE A 138 -2.01 -5.95 16.44
N TRP A 139 -0.90 -5.74 17.18
CA TRP A 139 -0.25 -6.76 18.00
C TRP A 139 0.24 -6.17 19.31
N GLY A 140 0.45 -7.02 20.33
CA GLY A 140 0.97 -6.58 21.63
C GLY A 140 0.11 -5.52 22.30
N ASP A 141 -1.20 -5.53 22.04
CA ASP A 141 -2.16 -4.53 22.53
C ASP A 141 -1.79 -3.07 22.19
N GLY A 142 -1.04 -2.88 21.09
CA GLY A 142 -0.60 -1.55 20.67
C GLY A 142 0.40 -0.89 21.63
N GLN A 143 1.17 -1.66 22.39
CA GLN A 143 2.07 -1.12 23.41
C GLN A 143 3.46 -0.76 22.88
N TYR A 144 3.85 -1.33 21.75
CA TYR A 144 5.22 -1.23 21.25
C TYR A 144 5.31 -0.37 20.00
N PRO A 145 5.79 0.87 20.09
CA PRO A 145 6.02 1.71 18.92
C PRO A 145 7.20 1.19 18.09
N PRO A 146 7.26 1.46 16.79
CA PRO A 146 8.33 1.01 15.88
C PRO A 146 9.75 1.34 16.34
N GLY A 147 9.94 2.38 17.15
CA GLY A 147 11.24 2.71 17.72
C GLY A 147 11.71 1.80 18.87
N ASP A 148 10.86 0.91 19.37
CA ASP A 148 11.18 -0.02 20.45
C ASP A 148 12.13 -1.13 19.99
N ALA A 149 13.02 -1.57 20.91
CA ALA A 149 14.01 -2.60 20.64
C ALA A 149 13.39 -3.98 20.27
N VAL A 150 12.14 -4.23 20.64
CA VAL A 150 11.40 -5.45 20.29
C VAL A 150 11.33 -5.68 18.77
N TYR A 151 11.41 -4.61 17.96
CA TYR A 151 11.42 -4.69 16.49
C TYR A 151 12.80 -4.96 15.90
N TYR A 152 13.90 -4.73 16.64
CA TYR A 152 15.25 -4.78 16.06
C TYR A 152 15.61 -6.12 15.41
N PRO A 153 15.20 -7.29 15.96
CA PRO A 153 15.42 -8.57 15.27
C PRO A 153 14.77 -8.63 13.88
N LEU A 154 13.55 -8.06 13.74
CA LEU A 154 12.87 -7.98 12.45
C LEU A 154 13.59 -7.03 11.50
N TYR A 155 14.01 -5.86 11.97
CA TYR A 155 14.74 -4.87 11.16
C TYR A 155 16.03 -5.43 10.61
N THR A 156 16.83 -6.08 11.48
CA THR A 156 18.06 -6.76 11.09
C THR A 156 17.79 -7.86 10.06
N LYS A 157 16.76 -8.68 10.28
CA LYS A 157 16.42 -9.75 9.36
C LYS A 157 15.95 -9.23 7.99
N CYS A 158 15.14 -8.19 7.95
CA CYS A 158 14.69 -7.58 6.70
C CYS A 158 15.88 -6.95 5.94
N ALA A 159 16.79 -6.28 6.66
CA ALA A 159 18.01 -5.74 6.04
C ALA A 159 18.92 -6.85 5.48
N GLU A 160 19.12 -7.95 6.24
CA GLU A 160 19.88 -9.13 5.78
C GLU A 160 19.30 -9.79 4.52
N LEU A 161 17.97 -9.84 4.42
CA LEU A 161 17.24 -10.41 3.28
C LEU A 161 17.06 -9.42 2.12
N GLU A 162 17.55 -8.18 2.27
CA GLU A 162 17.26 -7.06 1.35
C GLU A 162 15.75 -6.85 1.11
N LEU A 163 14.94 -7.30 2.06
CA LEU A 163 13.48 -7.28 2.02
C LEU A 163 12.95 -5.95 2.57
N PRO A 164 12.24 -5.13 1.78
CA PRO A 164 11.56 -3.94 2.29
C PRO A 164 10.63 -4.28 3.45
N LEU A 165 10.57 -3.39 4.45
CA LEU A 165 9.62 -3.50 5.55
C LEU A 165 8.59 -2.37 5.50
N CYS A 166 7.33 -2.74 5.41
CA CYS A 166 6.19 -1.84 5.45
C CYS A 166 5.64 -1.75 6.87
N VAL A 167 5.43 -0.54 7.38
CA VAL A 167 4.96 -0.27 8.75
C VAL A 167 3.71 0.58 8.68
N ASN A 168 2.61 0.14 9.33
CA ASN A 168 1.40 0.95 9.41
C ASN A 168 1.69 2.26 10.15
N THR A 169 1.24 3.36 9.55
CA THR A 169 1.31 4.71 10.11
C THR A 169 -0.04 5.41 10.00
N GLY A 170 -0.24 6.47 10.77
CA GLY A 170 -1.54 7.13 10.89
C GLY A 170 -2.48 6.47 11.91
N ILE A 171 -3.59 7.15 12.21
CA ILE A 171 -4.60 6.60 13.11
C ILE A 171 -5.37 5.50 12.37
N PRO A 172 -5.44 4.27 12.93
CA PRO A 172 -6.14 3.16 12.29
C PRO A 172 -7.66 3.39 12.22
N GLY A 173 -8.30 2.88 11.16
CA GLY A 173 -9.76 2.88 11.06
C GLY A 173 -10.47 2.02 12.12
N PRO A 174 -9.96 0.83 12.50
CA PRO A 174 -10.48 0.06 13.61
C PRO A 174 -10.38 0.82 14.95
N PRO A 175 -11.31 0.58 15.92
CA PRO A 175 -11.30 1.20 17.25
C PRO A 175 -10.23 0.59 18.17
N ILE A 176 -8.96 0.80 17.82
CA ILE A 176 -7.78 0.37 18.54
C ILE A 176 -6.82 1.55 18.73
N PRO A 177 -5.91 1.52 19.74
CA PRO A 177 -4.96 2.60 19.99
C PRO A 177 -4.10 2.90 18.76
N GLY A 178 -3.94 4.17 18.41
CA GLY A 178 -3.22 4.62 17.21
C GLY A 178 -1.91 5.36 17.47
N GLU A 179 -1.61 5.72 18.73
CA GLU A 179 -0.42 6.53 19.07
C GLU A 179 0.89 5.86 18.66
N VAL A 180 0.96 4.52 18.71
CA VAL A 180 2.14 3.74 18.31
C VAL A 180 2.40 3.78 16.79
N GLN A 181 1.42 4.24 16.00
CA GLN A 181 1.56 4.43 14.55
C GLN A 181 1.95 5.87 14.17
N HIS A 182 2.33 6.70 15.15
CA HIS A 182 2.83 8.03 14.84
C HIS A 182 4.15 7.94 14.04
N PRO A 183 4.28 8.60 12.88
CA PRO A 183 5.46 8.46 11.99
C PRO A 183 6.80 8.76 12.66
N MET A 184 6.84 9.63 13.67
CA MET A 184 8.07 9.97 14.40
C MET A 184 8.77 8.76 15.02
N HIS A 185 8.06 7.68 15.30
CA HIS A 185 8.69 6.44 15.78
C HIS A 185 9.68 5.84 14.78
N LEU A 186 9.55 6.17 13.48
CA LEU A 186 10.47 5.73 12.43
C LEU A 186 11.74 6.59 12.34
N ASP A 187 11.79 7.77 12.95
CA ASP A 187 12.96 8.66 12.88
C ASP A 187 14.23 7.97 13.36
N ARG A 188 14.17 7.35 14.54
CA ARG A 188 15.29 6.60 15.12
C ARG A 188 15.62 5.33 14.34
N VAL A 189 14.60 4.67 13.78
CA VAL A 189 14.77 3.43 13.00
C VAL A 189 15.56 3.72 11.73
N CYS A 190 15.20 4.76 10.98
CA CYS A 190 15.89 5.16 9.76
C CYS A 190 17.37 5.51 10.01
N VAL A 191 17.70 6.07 11.19
CA VAL A 191 19.11 6.38 11.56
C VAL A 191 19.89 5.11 11.90
N ARG A 192 19.26 4.16 12.62
CA ARG A 192 19.93 2.96 13.12
C ARG A 192 20.05 1.85 12.08
N PHE A 193 19.15 1.83 11.11
CA PHE A 193 19.06 0.83 10.06
C PHE A 193 19.03 1.52 8.68
N PRO A 194 20.10 2.22 8.28
CA PRO A 194 20.12 2.98 7.03
C PRO A 194 20.04 2.09 5.77
N GLU A 195 20.41 0.81 5.89
CA GLU A 195 20.33 -0.19 4.81
C GLU A 195 18.90 -0.73 4.64
N LEU A 196 18.07 -0.64 5.69
CA LEU A 196 16.70 -1.15 5.66
C LEU A 196 15.82 -0.26 4.79
N LYS A 197 15.24 -0.81 3.75
CA LYS A 197 14.19 -0.16 2.97
C LYS A 197 12.90 -0.12 3.78
N LEU A 198 12.42 1.07 4.16
CA LEU A 198 11.21 1.26 4.97
C LEU A 198 10.12 1.94 4.15
N CYS A 199 8.87 1.52 4.35
CA CYS A 199 7.70 2.15 3.78
C CYS A 199 6.62 2.37 4.85
N MET A 200 6.16 3.60 5.00
CA MET A 200 4.94 3.91 5.75
C MET A 200 3.73 3.48 4.93
N ILE A 201 2.83 2.65 5.47
CA ILE A 201 1.60 2.24 4.79
C ILE A 201 0.36 2.82 5.47
N HIS A 202 -0.72 3.00 4.70
CA HIS A 202 -1.97 3.66 5.06
C HIS A 202 -1.83 5.19 5.27
N GLY A 203 -0.87 5.81 4.57
CA GLY A 203 -0.64 7.24 4.70
C GLY A 203 -0.09 7.61 6.09
N ALA A 204 -0.52 8.74 6.65
CA ALA A 204 -0.04 9.21 7.95
C ALA A 204 -1.04 10.13 8.66
N ASP A 205 -2.32 10.04 8.36
CA ASP A 205 -3.33 10.93 8.95
C ASP A 205 -3.40 10.79 10.50
N PRO A 206 -3.42 11.91 11.26
CA PRO A 206 -3.39 13.30 10.83
C PRO A 206 -1.95 13.87 10.69
N TRP A 207 -0.91 13.06 10.77
CA TRP A 207 0.50 13.47 10.86
C TRP A 207 1.21 13.52 9.50
N TRP A 208 0.50 13.92 8.43
CA TRP A 208 1.06 13.98 7.07
C TRP A 208 2.32 14.84 6.98
N ASP A 209 2.34 16.00 7.65
CA ASP A 209 3.49 16.92 7.63
C ASP A 209 4.71 16.29 8.31
N VAL A 210 4.50 15.51 9.38
CA VAL A 210 5.58 14.75 10.03
C VAL A 210 6.13 13.69 9.09
N ALA A 211 5.26 12.93 8.42
CA ALA A 211 5.67 11.92 7.44
C ALA A 211 6.47 12.54 6.29
N ILE A 212 6.00 13.66 5.73
CA ILE A 212 6.71 14.41 4.67
C ILE A 212 8.10 14.84 5.15
N ARG A 213 8.21 15.36 6.37
CA ARG A 213 9.52 15.76 6.93
C ARG A 213 10.48 14.56 7.06
N LEU A 214 9.98 13.39 7.43
CA LEU A 214 10.77 12.17 7.48
C LEU A 214 11.18 11.69 6.08
N LEU A 215 10.28 11.74 5.09
CA LEU A 215 10.58 11.41 3.69
C LEU A 215 11.68 12.29 3.09
N ILE A 216 11.68 13.58 3.45
CA ILE A 216 12.75 14.54 3.07
C ILE A 216 14.07 14.17 3.75
N LYS A 217 14.02 13.74 5.01
CA LYS A 217 15.19 13.47 5.84
C LYS A 217 15.88 12.15 5.47
N TYR A 218 15.10 11.11 5.09
CA TYR A 218 15.62 9.75 4.93
C TYR A 218 15.46 9.22 3.51
N ARG A 219 16.58 8.81 2.91
CA ARG A 219 16.60 8.23 1.54
C ARG A 219 15.94 6.86 1.49
N ASN A 220 16.09 6.05 2.53
CA ASN A 220 15.57 4.69 2.65
C ASN A 220 14.08 4.61 3.04
N LEU A 221 13.37 5.73 3.18
CA LEU A 221 11.96 5.79 3.55
C LEU A 221 11.07 6.13 2.36
N ARG A 222 9.95 5.43 2.24
CA ARG A 222 8.85 5.66 1.29
C ARG A 222 7.52 5.79 2.03
N LEU A 223 6.47 6.19 1.31
CA LEU A 223 5.11 6.26 1.83
C LEU A 223 4.14 5.66 0.80
N MET A 224 3.26 4.77 1.26
CA MET A 224 2.20 4.15 0.48
C MET A 224 0.85 4.71 0.92
N THR A 225 0.01 5.08 -0.05
CA THR A 225 -1.28 5.74 0.20
C THR A 225 -2.45 4.77 0.32
N SER A 226 -2.20 3.48 0.64
CA SER A 226 -3.24 2.46 0.83
C SER A 226 -4.35 2.94 1.78
N ALA A 227 -5.58 2.51 1.54
CA ALA A 227 -6.80 2.91 2.25
C ALA A 227 -7.18 4.39 2.12
N TRP A 228 -6.46 5.18 1.34
CA TRP A 228 -6.79 6.59 1.06
C TRP A 228 -7.28 6.76 -0.37
N SER A 229 -8.49 7.32 -0.50
CA SER A 229 -8.99 7.79 -1.79
C SER A 229 -8.06 8.89 -2.30
N PRO A 230 -7.52 8.80 -3.54
CA PRO A 230 -6.63 9.82 -4.08
C PRO A 230 -7.17 11.24 -4.01
N LYS A 231 -8.48 11.44 -4.18
CA LYS A 231 -9.16 12.74 -4.03
C LYS A 231 -9.10 13.33 -2.63
N ARG A 232 -8.72 12.54 -1.63
CA ARG A 232 -8.62 12.97 -0.22
C ARG A 232 -7.19 13.09 0.27
N LEU A 233 -6.20 12.88 -0.59
CA LEU A 233 -4.82 13.13 -0.26
C LEU A 233 -4.61 14.62 0.02
N PRO A 234 -3.88 14.99 1.08
CA PRO A 234 -3.73 16.40 1.44
C PRO A 234 -2.86 17.16 0.43
N ASP A 235 -3.17 18.44 0.23
CA ASP A 235 -2.44 19.31 -0.71
C ASP A 235 -0.94 19.39 -0.38
N THR A 236 -0.55 19.28 0.89
CA THR A 236 0.84 19.23 1.32
C THR A 236 1.59 18.03 0.76
N LEU A 237 0.94 16.86 0.70
CA LEU A 237 1.51 15.66 0.07
C LEU A 237 1.61 15.82 -1.44
N LEU A 238 0.57 16.31 -2.11
CA LEU A 238 0.58 16.56 -3.55
C LEU A 238 1.66 17.60 -3.93
N HIS A 239 1.80 18.66 -3.16
CA HIS A 239 2.89 19.63 -3.33
C HIS A 239 4.27 18.99 -3.16
N TYR A 240 4.43 18.12 -2.16
CA TYR A 240 5.68 17.39 -1.95
C TYR A 240 6.01 16.49 -3.15
N MET A 241 5.04 15.73 -3.67
CA MET A 241 5.20 14.89 -4.86
C MET A 241 5.63 15.70 -6.09
N ARG A 242 5.00 16.87 -6.32
CA ARG A 242 5.35 17.76 -7.44
C ARG A 242 6.77 18.35 -7.37
N THR A 243 7.36 18.40 -6.20
CA THR A 243 8.61 19.15 -5.98
C THR A 243 9.81 18.27 -5.64
N ARG A 244 9.77 17.55 -4.52
CA ARG A 244 10.94 16.85 -3.95
C ARG A 244 10.70 15.36 -3.75
N GLY A 245 9.48 14.90 -3.86
CA GLY A 245 9.05 13.55 -3.48
C GLY A 245 8.50 12.74 -4.64
N ALA A 246 8.88 13.07 -5.87
CA ALA A 246 8.41 12.34 -7.06
C ALA A 246 8.74 10.83 -7.00
N ASP A 247 9.84 10.47 -6.33
CA ASP A 247 10.33 9.09 -6.14
C ASP A 247 9.89 8.46 -4.81
N LYS A 248 9.06 9.14 -3.99
CA LYS A 248 8.86 8.78 -2.58
C LYS A 248 7.50 8.19 -2.26
N VAL A 249 6.49 8.44 -3.08
CA VAL A 249 5.11 8.06 -2.78
C VAL A 249 4.67 6.93 -3.73
N ILE A 250 4.05 5.90 -3.16
CA ILE A 250 3.66 4.66 -3.84
C ILE A 250 2.14 4.49 -3.75
N PHE A 251 1.52 4.10 -4.85
CA PHE A 251 0.09 3.81 -4.92
C PHE A 251 -0.24 2.44 -4.32
N ALA A 252 -1.35 2.37 -3.61
CA ALA A 252 -2.03 1.14 -3.24
C ALA A 252 -3.49 1.43 -2.90
N SER A 253 -4.37 0.48 -3.19
CA SER A 253 -5.81 0.62 -2.92
C SER A 253 -6.20 0.21 -1.51
N ASP A 254 -5.54 -0.78 -0.94
CA ASP A 254 -6.04 -1.57 0.20
C ASP A 254 -7.30 -2.35 -0.17
N TRP A 255 -7.39 -2.82 -1.44
CA TRP A 255 -8.51 -3.63 -1.92
C TRP A 255 -8.83 -4.75 -0.92
N PRO A 256 -10.08 -5.07 -0.62
CA PRO A 256 -11.33 -4.60 -1.22
C PRO A 256 -11.90 -3.33 -0.55
N VAL A 257 -11.20 -2.74 0.41
CA VAL A 257 -11.63 -1.54 1.16
C VAL A 257 -11.90 -0.38 0.19
N LEU A 258 -10.96 -0.15 -0.72
CA LEU A 258 -11.13 0.75 -1.86
C LEU A 258 -10.94 -0.06 -3.15
N ARG A 259 -11.99 -0.07 -3.99
CA ARG A 259 -12.00 -0.82 -5.25
C ARG A 259 -11.19 -0.11 -6.34
N MET A 260 -10.52 -0.88 -7.21
CA MET A 260 -9.67 -0.35 -8.29
C MET A 260 -10.44 0.54 -9.25
N HIS A 261 -11.71 0.21 -9.57
CA HIS A 261 -12.58 1.01 -10.43
C HIS A 261 -12.85 2.43 -9.89
N ARG A 262 -12.64 2.64 -8.59
CA ARG A 262 -12.76 3.95 -7.96
C ARG A 262 -11.41 4.66 -7.86
N VAL A 263 -10.40 4.01 -7.26
CA VAL A 263 -9.17 4.72 -6.88
C VAL A 263 -8.21 4.94 -8.02
N VAL A 264 -8.20 4.07 -9.05
CA VAL A 264 -7.34 4.30 -10.21
C VAL A 264 -7.80 5.52 -11.02
N PRO A 265 -9.08 5.67 -11.40
CA PRO A 265 -9.55 6.91 -12.04
C PRO A 265 -9.31 8.15 -11.16
N GLU A 266 -9.56 8.07 -9.85
CA GLU A 266 -9.30 9.19 -8.93
C GLU A 266 -7.82 9.60 -8.90
N ALA A 267 -6.90 8.62 -9.01
CA ALA A 267 -5.46 8.89 -9.06
C ALA A 267 -5.05 9.56 -10.39
N LEU A 268 -5.64 9.13 -11.51
CA LEU A 268 -5.41 9.72 -12.83
C LEU A 268 -5.89 11.17 -12.93
N GLU A 269 -6.86 11.57 -12.10
CA GLU A 269 -7.37 12.94 -12.04
C GLU A 269 -6.54 13.87 -11.12
N LEU A 270 -5.51 13.35 -10.42
CA LEU A 270 -4.66 14.18 -9.57
C LEU A 270 -3.93 15.24 -10.42
N ASP A 271 -3.87 16.46 -9.88
CA ASP A 271 -3.08 17.54 -10.47
C ASP A 271 -1.58 17.31 -10.24
N LEU A 272 -1.02 16.32 -10.94
CA LEU A 272 0.39 15.98 -10.92
C LEU A 272 0.96 16.02 -12.35
N PRO A 273 2.25 16.38 -12.52
CA PRO A 273 2.95 16.18 -13.79
C PRO A 273 2.89 14.71 -14.22
N ALA A 274 2.86 14.44 -15.53
CA ALA A 274 2.71 13.08 -16.05
C ALA A 274 3.78 12.12 -15.50
N GLU A 275 5.05 12.54 -15.47
CA GLU A 275 6.15 11.75 -14.91
C GLU A 275 5.95 11.43 -13.42
N VAL A 276 5.48 12.38 -12.63
CA VAL A 276 5.21 12.18 -11.19
C VAL A 276 4.03 11.21 -11.00
N LEU A 277 3.03 11.28 -11.86
CA LEU A 277 1.90 10.37 -11.84
C LEU A 277 2.33 8.95 -12.21
N ASP A 278 3.16 8.78 -13.25
CA ASP A 278 3.73 7.48 -13.62
C ASP A 278 4.61 6.90 -12.51
N ASN A 279 5.39 7.75 -11.84
CA ASN A 279 6.17 7.35 -10.67
C ASN A 279 5.27 6.88 -9.53
N TYR A 280 4.23 7.63 -9.20
CA TYR A 280 3.27 7.28 -8.15
C TYR A 280 2.55 5.96 -8.41
N LEU A 281 2.08 5.77 -9.66
CA LEU A 281 1.25 4.61 -10.01
C LEU A 281 2.06 3.35 -10.35
N HIS A 282 3.34 3.49 -10.75
CA HIS A 282 4.13 2.38 -11.24
C HIS A 282 5.59 2.41 -10.80
N ASN A 283 6.38 3.42 -11.24
CA ASN A 283 7.85 3.33 -11.21
C ASN A 283 8.41 3.22 -9.79
N ASN A 284 7.86 3.98 -8.83
CA ASN A 284 8.31 3.94 -7.43
C ASN A 284 8.09 2.57 -6.80
N ALA A 285 6.96 1.92 -7.11
CA ALA A 285 6.69 0.56 -6.65
C ALA A 285 7.63 -0.46 -7.32
N GLN A 286 7.83 -0.34 -8.63
CA GLN A 286 8.71 -1.22 -9.40
C GLN A 286 10.14 -1.16 -8.85
N GLU A 287 10.72 0.02 -8.68
CA GLU A 287 12.07 0.20 -8.15
C GLU A 287 12.20 -0.30 -6.70
N PHE A 288 11.22 0.07 -5.85
CA PHE A 288 11.36 -0.17 -4.41
C PHE A 288 11.13 -1.61 -4.01
N PHE A 289 10.14 -2.28 -4.62
CA PHE A 289 9.74 -3.65 -4.24
C PHE A 289 10.23 -4.73 -5.20
N PHE A 290 10.44 -4.41 -6.49
CA PHE A 290 10.75 -5.43 -7.50
C PHE A 290 12.17 -5.33 -8.06
N GLY A 291 12.91 -4.26 -7.71
CA GLY A 291 14.25 -3.98 -8.24
C GLY A 291 14.23 -3.33 -9.62
N SER A 292 15.39 -2.84 -10.07
CA SER A 292 15.56 -2.28 -11.41
C SER A 292 15.44 -3.40 -12.47
N GLN A 293 14.85 -3.11 -13.62
CA GLN A 293 14.71 -4.07 -14.72
C GLN A 293 16.06 -4.48 -15.34
N GLU A 294 17.15 -3.79 -14.96
CA GLU A 294 18.51 -4.03 -15.50
C GLU A 294 19.28 -5.16 -14.78
N GLU A 295 18.76 -5.70 -13.66
CA GLU A 295 19.47 -6.72 -12.83
C GLU A 295 18.86 -8.13 -12.90
N ARG A 296 18.01 -8.44 -13.89
CA ARG A 296 17.43 -9.79 -14.05
C ARG A 296 17.73 -10.40 -15.41
#